data_812b30aa8487fafa5d45305038a727b4
#
_entry.id   812b30aa8487fafa5d45305038a727b4
#
_cell.length_a   1.000
_cell.length_b   1.000
_cell.length_c   1.000
_cell.angle_alpha   90.00
_cell.angle_beta   90.00
_cell.angle_gamma   90.00
#
_symmetry.space_group_name_H-M   'P 1'
#
loop_
_entity.id
_entity.type
_entity.pdbx_description
1 polymer ?
#
loop_
_entity_poly.entity_id
_entity_poly.type
_entity_poly.pdbx_seq_one_letter_code
_entity_poly.pdbx_strand_id
1 'polypeptide(L)'
;MLAAVALGAALGAPARYGVAQVIRGNANAFPWATFWTNVSGSLALGLFLTLILERFPPSRYLRPFVATGFIGAYTTYSTFAVETDLLVKNGHAAVGLAYALASLGAGLGAVWAGMWLARLPGRGGRR
;
A
#
# COMPACT_ATOMS: atom_id res chain seq x y z
N MET A 1 8.39 -21.06 -0.15
CA MET A 1 7.87 -19.83 0.50
C MET A 1 8.68 -18.59 0.13
N LEU A 2 9.99 -18.58 0.35
CA LEU A 2 10.85 -17.45 -0.03
C LEU A 2 10.82 -17.10 -1.52
N ALA A 3 10.74 -18.09 -2.41
CA ALA A 3 10.60 -17.85 -3.84
C ALA A 3 9.29 -17.13 -4.19
N ALA A 4 8.18 -17.46 -3.52
CA ALA A 4 6.90 -16.76 -3.72
C ALA A 4 6.99 -15.29 -3.30
N VAL A 5 7.63 -15.00 -2.18
CA VAL A 5 7.89 -13.63 -1.72
C VAL A 5 8.78 -12.89 -2.71
N ALA A 6 9.88 -13.51 -3.16
CA ALA A 6 10.80 -12.90 -4.11
C ALA A 6 10.13 -12.56 -5.46
N LEU A 7 9.31 -13.47 -5.99
CA LEU A 7 8.55 -13.25 -7.22
C LEU A 7 7.52 -12.13 -7.06
N GLY A 8 6.80 -12.10 -5.95
CA GLY A 8 5.88 -11.01 -5.63
C GLY A 8 6.60 -9.65 -5.54
N ALA A 9 7.74 -9.61 -4.85
CA ALA A 9 8.56 -8.42 -4.71
C ALA A 9 9.13 -7.94 -6.06
N ALA A 10 9.53 -8.87 -6.94
CA ALA A 10 10.02 -8.57 -8.27
C ALA A 10 8.97 -7.86 -9.16
N LEU A 11 7.68 -8.01 -8.85
CA LEU A 11 6.58 -7.29 -9.49
C LEU A 11 6.18 -6.02 -8.72
N GLY A 12 6.19 -6.06 -7.39
CA GLY A 12 5.76 -4.94 -6.55
C GLY A 12 6.71 -3.75 -6.59
N ALA A 13 8.01 -3.97 -6.56
CA ALA A 13 9.00 -2.89 -6.61
C ALA A 13 8.98 -2.08 -7.92
N PRO A 14 8.93 -2.70 -9.12
CA PRO A 14 8.74 -1.97 -10.38
C PRO A 14 7.41 -1.22 -10.45
N ALA A 15 6.33 -1.78 -9.89
CA ALA A 15 5.03 -1.10 -9.83
C ALA A 15 5.11 0.18 -9.00
N ARG A 16 5.78 0.16 -7.85
CA ARG A 16 6.06 1.36 -7.05
C ARG A 16 6.87 2.39 -7.82
N TYR A 17 7.92 1.95 -8.48
CA TYR A 17 8.75 2.82 -9.31
C TYR A 17 7.93 3.50 -10.43
N GLY A 18 7.04 2.74 -11.07
CA GLY A 18 6.12 3.25 -12.09
C GLY A 18 5.21 4.36 -11.57
N VAL A 19 4.64 4.19 -10.38
CA VAL A 19 3.83 5.23 -9.71
C VAL A 19 4.65 6.49 -9.48
N ALA A 20 5.88 6.34 -9.00
CA ALA A 20 6.80 7.47 -8.78
C ALA A 20 7.17 8.22 -10.07
N GLN A 21 7.18 7.54 -11.21
CA GLN A 21 7.43 8.17 -12.52
C GLN A 21 6.20 8.91 -13.05
N VAL A 22 5.01 8.43 -12.77
CA VAL A 22 3.74 9.05 -13.22
C VAL A 22 3.37 10.23 -12.34
N ILE A 23 3.47 10.08 -11.03
CA ILE A 23 3.17 11.14 -10.06
C ILE A 23 4.47 11.84 -9.66
N ARG A 24 4.88 12.80 -10.46
CA ARG A 24 6.07 13.60 -10.16
C ARG A 24 5.71 14.74 -9.23
N GLY A 25 6.55 14.98 -8.22
CA GLY A 25 6.35 16.02 -7.23
C GLY A 25 7.61 16.84 -7.00
N ASN A 26 7.44 17.93 -6.25
CA ASN A 26 8.51 18.81 -5.82
C ASN A 26 8.99 18.38 -4.43
N ALA A 27 10.30 18.47 -4.16
CA ALA A 27 10.90 18.02 -2.90
C ALA A 27 10.34 18.73 -1.64
N ASN A 28 9.82 19.93 -1.79
CA ASN A 28 9.26 20.74 -0.69
C ASN A 28 7.72 20.74 -0.66
N ALA A 29 7.08 19.92 -1.48
CA ALA A 29 5.64 19.76 -1.53
C ALA A 29 5.21 18.43 -0.91
N PHE A 30 3.90 18.27 -0.73
CA PHE A 30 3.31 17.02 -0.24
C PHE A 30 3.71 15.85 -1.17
N PRO A 31 4.27 14.75 -0.63
CA PRO A 31 4.76 13.62 -1.44
C PRO A 31 3.62 12.72 -1.93
N TRP A 32 2.89 13.16 -2.94
CA TRP A 32 1.72 12.47 -3.47
C TRP A 32 2.00 11.07 -3.99
N ALA A 33 3.17 10.84 -4.63
CA ALA A 33 3.54 9.53 -5.16
C ALA A 33 3.61 8.47 -4.05
N THR A 34 4.35 8.75 -2.98
CA THR A 34 4.47 7.86 -1.82
C THR A 34 3.14 7.72 -1.07
N PHE A 35 2.41 8.82 -0.92
CA PHE A 35 1.09 8.82 -0.30
C PHE A 35 0.13 7.84 -1.00
N TRP A 36 -0.05 7.98 -2.31
CA TRP A 36 -0.96 7.12 -3.07
C TRP A 36 -0.45 5.68 -3.19
N THR A 37 0.85 5.47 -3.27
CA THR A 37 1.46 4.15 -3.23
C THR A 37 1.09 3.43 -1.94
N ASN A 38 1.28 4.05 -0.80
CA ASN A 38 0.97 3.45 0.49
C ASN A 38 -0.53 3.30 0.74
N VAL A 39 -1.36 4.26 0.35
CA VAL A 39 -2.82 4.20 0.49
C VAL A 39 -3.40 3.11 -0.42
N SER A 40 -3.01 3.05 -1.68
CA SER A 40 -3.47 2.00 -2.60
C SER A 40 -2.98 0.62 -2.19
N GLY A 41 -1.75 0.51 -1.71
CA GLY A 41 -1.20 -0.73 -1.16
C GLY A 41 -1.93 -1.19 0.10
N SER A 42 -2.31 -0.27 0.98
CA SER A 42 -3.10 -0.55 2.18
C SER A 42 -4.52 -1.03 1.83
N LEU A 43 -5.16 -0.40 0.85
CA LEU A 43 -6.45 -0.84 0.32
C LEU A 43 -6.36 -2.27 -0.24
N ALA A 44 -5.36 -2.51 -1.08
CA ALA A 44 -5.11 -3.83 -1.67
C ALA A 44 -4.82 -4.88 -0.60
N LEU A 45 -4.05 -4.54 0.43
CA LEU A 45 -3.75 -5.44 1.55
C LEU A 45 -5.04 -5.85 2.29
N GLY A 46 -5.86 -4.88 2.66
CA GLY A 46 -7.14 -5.15 3.34
C GLY A 46 -8.07 -6.01 2.48
N LEU A 47 -8.19 -5.69 1.20
CA LEU A 47 -9.03 -6.41 0.25
C LEU A 47 -8.52 -7.85 0.04
N PHE A 48 -7.27 -8.03 -0.37
CA PHE A 48 -6.73 -9.34 -0.73
C PHE A 48 -6.56 -10.26 0.48
N LEU A 49 -6.09 -9.72 1.60
CA LEU A 49 -5.90 -10.53 2.81
C LEU A 49 -7.24 -11.07 3.32
N THR A 50 -8.29 -10.25 3.32
CA THR A 50 -9.63 -10.67 3.71
C THR A 50 -10.20 -11.71 2.73
N LEU A 51 -10.04 -11.52 1.42
CA LEU A 51 -10.47 -12.49 0.41
C LEU A 51 -9.74 -13.82 0.56
N ILE A 52 -8.42 -13.78 0.75
CA ILE A 52 -7.60 -15.00 0.92
C ILE A 52 -8.00 -15.77 2.18
N LEU A 53 -8.28 -15.08 3.28
CA LEU A 53 -8.61 -15.73 4.54
C LEU A 53 -10.05 -16.24 4.61
N GLU A 54 -11.01 -15.52 4.00
CA GLU A 54 -12.45 -15.80 4.17
C GLU A 54 -13.07 -16.55 2.99
N ARG A 55 -12.51 -16.49 1.78
CA ARG A 55 -13.16 -17.01 0.57
C ARG A 55 -12.37 -18.05 -0.21
N PHE A 56 -11.07 -18.12 -0.02
CA PHE A 56 -10.22 -19.05 -0.78
C PHE A 56 -9.71 -20.18 0.12
N PRO A 57 -9.49 -21.38 -0.43
CA PRO A 57 -8.87 -22.46 0.31
C PRO A 57 -7.44 -22.07 0.73
N PRO A 58 -6.96 -22.60 1.86
CA PRO A 58 -5.63 -22.28 2.35
C PRO A 58 -4.55 -22.57 1.32
N SER A 59 -3.78 -21.54 0.95
CA SER A 59 -2.62 -21.67 0.06
C SER A 59 -1.37 -21.15 0.77
N ARG A 60 -0.36 -22.01 0.87
CA ARG A 60 0.92 -21.66 1.49
C ARG A 60 1.74 -20.64 0.67
N TYR A 61 1.41 -20.45 -0.60
CA TYR A 61 2.14 -19.58 -1.53
C TYR A 61 1.44 -18.27 -1.83
N LEU A 62 0.12 -18.26 -1.90
CA LEU A 62 -0.66 -17.09 -2.33
C LEU A 62 -0.49 -15.91 -1.37
N ARG A 63 -0.60 -16.15 -0.07
CA ARG A 63 -0.42 -15.10 0.95
C ARG A 63 1.00 -14.53 0.96
N PRO A 64 2.08 -15.35 0.98
CA PRO A 64 3.44 -14.82 0.86
C PRO A 64 3.69 -14.06 -0.43
N PHE A 65 3.19 -14.54 -1.55
CA PHE A 65 3.36 -13.89 -2.86
C PHE A 65 2.68 -12.52 -2.90
N VAL A 66 1.40 -12.45 -2.57
CA VAL A 66 0.60 -11.21 -2.70
C VAL A 66 0.90 -10.25 -1.55
N ALA A 67 0.71 -10.68 -0.30
CA ALA A 67 0.79 -9.77 0.84
C ALA A 67 2.24 -9.40 1.18
N THR A 68 3.10 -10.39 1.41
CA THR A 68 4.48 -10.14 1.82
C THR A 68 5.34 -9.69 0.65
N GLY A 69 5.25 -10.37 -0.49
CA GLY A 69 6.06 -10.09 -1.68
C GLY A 69 5.60 -8.85 -2.41
N PHE A 70 4.46 -8.91 -3.08
CA PHE A 70 3.99 -7.83 -3.96
C PHE A 70 3.67 -6.55 -3.16
N ILE A 71 2.75 -6.61 -2.22
CA ILE A 71 2.32 -5.43 -1.45
C ILE A 71 3.44 -4.92 -0.56
N GLY A 72 4.21 -5.82 0.06
CA GLY A 72 5.37 -5.46 0.87
C GLY A 72 6.47 -4.72 0.10
N ALA A 73 6.70 -5.06 -1.16
CA ALA A 73 7.65 -4.36 -2.02
C ALA A 73 7.04 -3.12 -2.70
N TYR A 74 5.74 -3.10 -2.91
CA TYR A 74 5.02 -1.96 -3.48
C TYR A 74 4.93 -0.80 -2.49
N THR A 75 4.57 -1.05 -1.22
CA THR A 75 4.50 -0.04 -0.16
C THR A 75 5.88 0.29 0.40
N THR A 76 6.01 1.46 1.03
CA THR A 76 7.29 1.87 1.63
C THR A 76 7.11 2.71 2.88
N TYR A 77 7.70 2.27 3.97
CA TYR A 77 7.85 3.06 5.18
C TYR A 77 9.11 3.93 5.17
N SER A 78 10.20 3.41 4.63
CA SER A 78 11.49 4.11 4.62
C SER A 78 11.44 5.41 3.80
N THR A 79 10.86 5.39 2.62
CA THR A 79 10.67 6.59 1.79
C THR A 79 9.78 7.61 2.50
N PHE A 80 8.68 7.15 3.11
CA PHE A 80 7.79 7.99 3.92
C PHE A 80 8.54 8.68 5.06
N ALA A 81 9.35 7.95 5.81
CA ALA A 81 10.11 8.48 6.93
C ALA A 81 11.16 9.51 6.48
N VAL A 82 11.89 9.23 5.40
CA VAL A 82 12.90 10.15 4.83
C VAL A 82 12.23 11.42 4.30
N GLU A 83 11.14 11.31 3.57
CA GLU A 83 10.41 12.47 3.03
C GLU A 83 9.86 13.35 4.14
N THR A 84 9.32 12.77 5.21
CA THR A 84 8.84 13.51 6.37
C THR A 84 9.99 14.26 7.05
N ASP A 85 11.12 13.60 7.27
CA ASP A 85 12.31 14.21 7.88
C ASP A 85 12.86 15.37 7.03
N LEU A 86 12.96 15.17 5.72
CA LEU A 86 13.42 16.21 4.80
C LEU A 86 12.49 17.42 4.77
N LEU A 87 11.18 17.23 4.79
CA LEU A 87 10.22 18.33 4.86
C LEU A 87 10.40 19.15 6.13
N VAL A 88 10.61 18.52 7.26
CA VAL A 88 10.88 19.20 8.53
C VAL A 88 12.20 19.97 8.47
N LYS A 89 13.28 19.33 8.01
CA LYS A 89 14.63 19.93 7.91
C LYS A 89 14.69 21.10 6.93
N ASN A 90 13.90 21.04 5.86
CA ASN A 90 13.85 22.10 4.84
C ASN A 90 12.89 23.25 5.20
N GLY A 91 12.40 23.32 6.43
CA GLY A 91 11.52 24.38 6.90
C GLY A 91 10.05 24.22 6.53
N HIS A 92 9.63 23.02 6.07
CA HIS A 92 8.24 22.70 5.72
C HIS A 92 7.60 21.74 6.73
N ALA A 93 7.78 22.00 8.02
CA ALA A 93 7.30 21.13 9.10
C ALA A 93 5.78 20.95 9.08
N ALA A 94 5.01 21.97 8.70
CA ALA A 94 3.54 21.87 8.59
C ALA A 94 3.11 20.86 7.51
N VAL A 95 3.77 20.88 6.35
CA VAL A 95 3.55 19.90 5.27
C VAL A 95 3.97 18.51 5.71
N GLY A 96 5.12 18.37 6.39
CA GLY A 96 5.61 17.11 6.93
C GLY A 96 4.65 16.49 7.94
N LEU A 97 4.11 17.30 8.86
CA LEU A 97 3.11 16.85 9.84
C LEU A 97 1.79 16.45 9.17
N ALA A 98 1.30 17.27 8.24
CA ALA A 98 0.10 16.95 7.46
C ALA A 98 0.27 15.64 6.66
N TYR A 99 1.42 15.45 6.05
CA TYR A 99 1.77 14.22 5.33
C TYR A 99 1.79 12.99 6.25
N ALA A 100 2.42 13.10 7.41
CA ALA A 100 2.47 11.99 8.37
C ALA A 100 1.08 11.61 8.88
N LEU A 101 0.28 12.58 9.30
CA LEU A 101 -1.07 12.34 9.82
C LEU A 101 -2.03 11.85 8.73
N ALA A 102 -2.01 12.45 7.54
CA ALA A 102 -2.82 12.03 6.42
C ALA A 102 -2.46 10.61 5.96
N SER A 103 -1.18 10.26 5.92
CA SER A 103 -0.72 8.92 5.55
C SER A 103 -1.18 7.86 6.54
N LEU A 104 -1.09 8.12 7.84
CA LEU A 104 -1.60 7.21 8.87
C LEU A 104 -3.12 7.05 8.78
N GLY A 105 -3.85 8.14 8.75
CA GLY A 105 -5.32 8.13 8.72
C GLY A 105 -5.86 7.49 7.44
N ALA A 106 -5.33 7.90 6.28
CA ALA A 106 -5.73 7.36 4.99
C ALA A 106 -5.31 5.89 4.82
N GLY A 107 -4.13 5.51 5.32
CA GLY A 107 -3.66 4.13 5.28
C GLY A 107 -4.53 3.19 6.11
N LEU A 108 -4.84 3.55 7.34
CA LEU A 108 -5.75 2.78 8.21
C LEU A 108 -7.16 2.71 7.64
N GLY A 109 -7.68 3.84 7.16
CA GLY A 109 -8.99 3.91 6.48
C GLY A 109 -9.03 3.06 5.22
N ALA A 110 -7.95 3.02 4.45
CA ALA A 110 -7.84 2.21 3.23
C ALA A 110 -7.83 0.71 3.54
N VAL A 111 -7.10 0.25 4.57
CA VAL A 111 -7.15 -1.15 5.02
C VAL A 111 -8.57 -1.53 5.43
N TRP A 112 -9.21 -0.70 6.23
CA TRP A 112 -10.59 -0.95 6.67
C TRP A 112 -11.57 -0.98 5.49
N ALA A 113 -11.47 -0.03 4.56
CA ALA A 113 -12.28 0.00 3.35
C ALA A 113 -12.05 -1.24 2.48
N GLY A 114 -10.81 -1.70 2.33
CA GLY A 114 -10.47 -2.92 1.62
C GLY A 114 -11.11 -4.16 2.25
N MET A 115 -11.05 -4.29 3.56
CA MET A 115 -11.72 -5.37 4.30
C MET A 115 -13.24 -5.33 4.11
N TRP A 116 -13.83 -4.15 4.18
CA TRP A 116 -15.27 -3.96 3.98
C TRP A 116 -15.69 -4.33 2.56
N LEU A 117 -14.95 -3.86 1.54
CA LEU A 117 -15.20 -4.20 0.13
C LEU A 117 -15.12 -5.70 -0.12
N ALA A 118 -14.16 -6.39 0.49
CA ALA A 118 -14.02 -7.85 0.38
C ALA A 118 -15.22 -8.62 0.92
N ARG A 119 -15.92 -8.06 1.90
CA ARG A 119 -17.08 -8.66 2.56
C ARG A 119 -18.41 -8.32 1.91
N LEU A 120 -18.43 -7.41 0.94
CA LEU A 120 -19.64 -7.12 0.19
C LEU A 120 -20.16 -8.40 -0.49
N PRO A 121 -21.48 -8.68 -0.44
CA PRO A 121 -22.05 -9.83 -1.15
C PRO A 121 -21.83 -9.65 -2.65
N GLY A 122 -21.12 -10.60 -3.25
CA GLY A 122 -20.93 -10.62 -4.70
C GLY A 122 -22.28 -10.64 -5.39
N ARG A 123 -22.46 -9.77 -6.38
CA ARG A 123 -23.62 -9.79 -7.28
C ARG A 123 -23.62 -11.05 -8.15
N GLY A 124 -23.71 -12.21 -7.54
CA GLY A 124 -23.73 -13.46 -8.29
C GLY A 124 -23.94 -14.66 -7.39
N GLY A 125 -25.19 -15.06 -7.19
CA GLY A 125 -25.48 -16.33 -6.54
C GLY A 125 -26.76 -16.40 -5.76
N ARG A 126 -27.87 -15.86 -6.27
CA ARG A 126 -29.16 -16.49 -6.01
C ARG A 126 -29.32 -17.59 -7.06
N ARG A 127 -29.00 -18.80 -6.70
CA ARG A 127 -29.64 -20.03 -7.20
C ARG A 127 -29.68 -21.03 -6.07
#